data_b7560ee025f7bcafe93a2b18bd388769
#
_entry.id   b7560ee025f7bcafe93a2b18bd388769
#
_cell.length_a   1.000
_cell.length_b   1.000
_cell.length_c   1.000
_cell.angle_alpha   90.00
_cell.angle_beta   90.00
_cell.angle_gamma   90.00
#
_symmetry.space_group_name_H-M   'P 1'
#
loop_
_entity.id
_entity.type
_entity.pdbx_description
1 polymer ?
#
loop_
_entity_poly.entity_id
_entity_poly.type
_entity_poly.pdbx_seq_one_letter_code
_entity_poly.pdbx_strand_id
1 'polypeptide(L)'
;MHPPAYDLPEELALPLASGAPYWYWLGGRPALDFVNTRRERWRRQVETLVTGADLGRWLVQAGVASPPAPRVPRDLLDEARELREAIDAAVTAILEDRPAPRGAVVLIDHWLDHAAPRPHLALTDGGVPVLGERAPAAAAQRALGAIALDAATMLGSERERARIRICASDTCSARFYDRSPAGRRRWCSMTACGNVAKARRHRARQA
;
A
#
# COMPACT_ATOMS: atom_id res chain seq x y z
N MET A 1 16.21 5.57 -2.43
CA MET A 1 16.88 5.36 -1.14
C MET A 1 15.78 4.89 -0.18
N HIS A 2 15.75 3.61 0.22
CA HIS A 2 14.75 3.14 1.18
C HIS A 2 15.10 3.71 2.56
N PRO A 3 14.14 4.26 3.30
CA PRO A 3 14.37 4.64 4.67
C PRO A 3 14.82 3.42 5.49
N PRO A 4 15.58 3.61 6.56
CA PRO A 4 16.10 2.51 7.36
C PRO A 4 14.96 1.65 7.90
N ALA A 5 15.21 0.34 7.98
CA ALA A 5 14.30 -0.58 8.64
C ALA A 5 14.20 -0.18 10.12
N TYR A 6 13.04 0.30 10.52
CA TYR A 6 12.78 0.62 11.92
C TYR A 6 12.71 -0.67 12.73
N ASP A 7 13.38 -0.69 13.88
CA ASP A 7 13.15 -1.70 14.90
C ASP A 7 11.70 -1.61 15.35
N LEU A 8 10.98 -2.71 15.18
CA LEU A 8 9.56 -2.78 15.50
C LEU A 8 9.37 -2.90 16.99
N PRO A 9 8.71 -1.96 17.68
CA PRO A 9 8.30 -2.17 19.05
C PRO A 9 7.47 -3.46 19.17
N GLU A 10 7.71 -4.25 20.17
CA GLU A 10 7.02 -5.53 20.39
C GLU A 10 5.50 -5.34 20.57
N GLU A 11 5.10 -4.17 21.08
CA GLU A 11 3.70 -3.75 21.23
C GLU A 11 3.52 -2.28 20.84
N LEU A 12 2.61 -2.02 19.92
CA LEU A 12 2.13 -0.67 19.65
C LEU A 12 0.85 -0.45 20.46
N ALA A 13 0.87 0.59 21.30
CA ALA A 13 -0.34 1.03 21.99
C ALA A 13 -1.41 1.47 20.99
N LEU A 14 -2.67 1.11 21.23
CA LEU A 14 -3.83 1.50 20.45
C LEU A 14 -4.74 2.43 21.24
N PRO A 15 -5.27 3.50 20.63
CA PRO A 15 -4.89 4.07 19.35
C PRO A 15 -3.45 4.58 19.41
N LEU A 16 -2.79 4.76 18.27
CA LEU A 16 -1.47 5.40 18.21
C LEU A 16 -1.62 6.83 18.75
N ALA A 17 -1.54 6.96 20.09
CA ALA A 17 -1.71 8.23 20.76
C ALA A 17 -0.50 9.10 20.44
N SER A 18 -0.73 10.26 19.83
CA SER A 18 0.19 11.39 19.71
C SER A 18 1.65 11.05 19.37
N GLY A 19 1.90 10.31 18.32
CA GLY A 19 3.25 10.08 17.79
C GLY A 19 3.20 10.05 16.27
N ALA A 20 4.32 10.25 15.60
CA ALA A 20 4.39 10.03 14.18
C ALA A 20 3.98 8.57 13.87
N PRO A 21 3.02 8.34 12.95
CA PRO A 21 2.61 6.99 12.60
C PRO A 21 3.80 6.19 12.11
N TYR A 22 3.94 4.95 12.58
CA TYR A 22 4.98 4.04 12.14
C TYR A 22 4.58 3.33 10.87
N TRP A 23 5.28 3.60 9.78
CA TRP A 23 5.07 2.91 8.52
C TRP A 23 6.22 1.98 8.20
N TYR A 24 5.89 0.80 7.74
CA TYR A 24 6.84 -0.20 7.33
C TYR A 24 6.97 -0.21 5.81
N TRP A 25 8.18 0.06 5.33
CA TRP A 25 8.51 0.01 3.92
C TRP A 25 9.05 -1.38 3.57
N LEU A 26 8.23 -2.39 3.86
CA LEU A 26 8.57 -3.81 3.72
C LEU A 26 7.86 -4.47 2.54
N GLY A 27 6.88 -3.80 1.94
CA GLY A 27 6.10 -4.29 0.82
C GLY A 27 6.92 -4.40 -0.46
N GLY A 28 7.93 -3.54 -0.62
CA GLY A 28 8.78 -3.52 -1.81
C GLY A 28 8.07 -2.95 -3.06
N ARG A 29 6.80 -2.57 -2.95
CA ARG A 29 5.98 -1.86 -3.95
C ARG A 29 5.05 -0.90 -3.23
N PRO A 30 4.75 0.30 -3.80
CA PRO A 30 3.86 1.28 -3.16
C PRO A 30 2.50 0.70 -2.78
N ALA A 31 1.89 -0.10 -3.63
CA ALA A 31 0.59 -0.72 -3.36
C ALA A 31 0.64 -1.66 -2.14
N LEU A 32 1.72 -2.44 -1.97
CA LEU A 32 1.86 -3.33 -0.82
C LEU A 32 2.26 -2.58 0.46
N ASP A 33 3.08 -1.53 0.35
CA ASP A 33 3.37 -0.65 1.48
C ASP A 33 2.10 0.08 1.93
N PHE A 34 1.21 0.45 0.99
CA PHE A 34 -0.10 1.01 1.30
C PHE A 34 -1.00 0.01 2.03
N VAL A 35 -1.08 -1.23 1.57
CA VAL A 35 -1.79 -2.33 2.27
C VAL A 35 -1.26 -2.50 3.69
N ASN A 36 0.05 -2.40 3.90
CA ASN A 36 0.71 -2.57 5.20
C ASN A 36 0.50 -1.39 6.16
N THR A 37 -0.15 -0.30 5.74
CA THR A 37 -0.59 0.78 6.66
C THR A 37 -1.66 0.31 7.63
N ARG A 38 -2.42 -0.75 7.33
CA ARG A 38 -3.22 -1.48 8.32
C ARG A 38 -2.44 -2.71 8.77
N ARG A 39 -1.99 -2.68 10.01
CA ARG A 39 -1.08 -3.67 10.58
C ARG A 39 -1.81 -4.74 11.37
N GLU A 40 -1.15 -5.87 11.58
CA GLU A 40 -1.65 -6.98 12.39
C GLU A 40 -3.11 -7.35 12.06
N ARG A 41 -3.40 -7.50 10.77
CA ARG A 41 -4.75 -7.66 10.22
C ARG A 41 -5.56 -8.79 10.85
N TRP A 42 -4.90 -9.84 11.32
CA TRP A 42 -5.55 -10.98 11.99
C TRP A 42 -5.44 -10.96 13.52
N ARG A 43 -4.92 -9.85 14.11
CA ARG A 43 -4.81 -9.66 15.56
C ARG A 43 -5.45 -8.33 15.99
N ARG A 44 -4.62 -7.30 16.21
CA ARG A 44 -5.04 -5.99 16.73
C ARG A 44 -5.64 -5.05 15.67
N GLN A 45 -5.41 -5.31 14.40
CA GLN A 45 -5.92 -4.52 13.28
C GLN A 45 -5.57 -3.03 13.37
N VAL A 46 -4.30 -2.74 13.65
CA VAL A 46 -3.81 -1.37 13.91
C VAL A 46 -3.92 -0.49 12.67
N GLU A 47 -4.74 0.56 12.73
CA GLU A 47 -4.84 1.59 11.71
C GLU A 47 -3.75 2.65 11.92
N THR A 48 -2.94 2.91 10.89
CA THR A 48 -1.88 3.92 10.96
C THR A 48 -2.16 5.18 10.14
N LEU A 49 -3.16 5.15 9.26
CA LEU A 49 -3.67 6.32 8.55
C LEU A 49 -4.90 6.85 9.31
N VAL A 50 -4.69 7.46 10.47
CA VAL A 50 -5.79 7.86 11.37
C VAL A 50 -6.44 9.15 10.90
N THR A 51 -5.66 10.08 10.37
CA THR A 51 -6.10 11.40 9.89
C THR A 51 -5.71 11.63 8.43
N GLY A 52 -6.35 12.59 7.78
CA GLY A 52 -5.94 13.03 6.43
C GLY A 52 -4.49 13.52 6.39
N ALA A 53 -3.99 14.11 7.49
CA ALA A 53 -2.58 14.50 7.60
C ALA A 53 -1.64 13.28 7.61
N ASP A 54 -2.05 12.16 8.19
CA ASP A 54 -1.26 10.92 8.15
C ASP A 54 -1.16 10.40 6.72
N LEU A 55 -2.28 10.34 6.01
CA LEU A 55 -2.28 9.94 4.61
C LEU A 55 -1.41 10.88 3.76
N GLY A 56 -1.57 12.19 3.91
CA GLY A 56 -0.75 13.16 3.17
C GLY A 56 0.76 12.96 3.39
N ARG A 57 1.18 12.75 4.63
CA ARG A 57 2.59 12.45 4.98
C ARG A 57 3.04 11.10 4.41
N TRP A 58 2.20 10.08 4.51
CA TRP A 58 2.50 8.77 3.97
C TRP A 58 2.73 8.81 2.45
N LEU A 59 1.87 9.51 1.70
CA LEU A 59 1.99 9.66 0.25
C LEU A 59 3.31 10.30 -0.17
N VAL A 60 3.80 11.29 0.58
CA VAL A 60 5.12 11.90 0.33
C VAL A 60 6.25 10.93 0.65
N GLN A 61 6.19 10.24 1.80
CA GLN A 61 7.24 9.30 2.19
C GLN A 61 7.28 8.06 1.28
N ALA A 62 6.14 7.64 0.75
CA ALA A 62 6.04 6.57 -0.25
C ALA A 62 6.59 6.98 -1.62
N GLY A 63 6.90 8.27 -1.83
CA GLY A 63 7.38 8.79 -3.11
C GLY A 63 6.30 8.88 -4.20
N VAL A 64 5.02 8.81 -3.83
CA VAL A 64 3.90 8.92 -4.77
C VAL A 64 3.29 10.32 -4.83
N ALA A 65 3.69 11.20 -3.91
CA ALA A 65 3.40 12.63 -3.94
C ALA A 65 4.67 13.44 -3.66
N SER A 66 4.73 14.67 -4.21
CA SER A 66 5.82 15.61 -3.91
C SER A 66 5.49 16.45 -2.68
N PRO A 67 6.52 16.89 -1.90
CA PRO A 67 6.33 17.90 -0.87
C PRO A 67 5.82 19.22 -1.44
N PRO A 68 5.04 20.03 -0.67
CA PRO A 68 4.53 19.72 0.66
C PRO A 68 3.46 18.61 0.63
N ALA A 69 3.22 17.97 1.79
CA ALA A 69 2.21 16.91 1.89
C ALA A 69 0.83 17.42 1.46
N PRO A 70 0.13 16.70 0.56
CA PRO A 70 -1.16 17.14 0.05
C PRO A 70 -2.19 17.18 1.18
N ARG A 71 -3.10 18.17 1.12
CA ARG A 71 -4.25 18.20 2.00
C ARG A 71 -5.21 17.07 1.62
N VAL A 72 -5.58 16.26 2.60
CA VAL A 72 -6.50 15.14 2.43
C VAL A 72 -7.74 15.40 3.30
N PRO A 73 -8.91 15.67 2.72
CA PRO A 73 -10.16 15.75 3.45
C PRO A 73 -10.60 14.36 3.97
N ARG A 74 -11.58 14.33 4.88
CA ARG A 74 -11.96 13.09 5.57
C ARG A 74 -12.58 12.06 4.64
N ASP A 75 -13.42 12.47 3.74
CA ASP A 75 -14.04 11.64 2.71
C ASP A 75 -12.98 10.94 1.85
N LEU A 76 -11.98 11.68 1.37
CA LEU A 76 -10.87 11.11 0.62
C LEU A 76 -10.00 10.14 1.46
N LEU A 77 -9.86 10.38 2.78
CA LEU A 77 -9.19 9.43 3.65
C LEU A 77 -9.95 8.10 3.73
N ASP A 78 -11.27 8.16 3.84
CA ASP A 78 -12.12 6.98 3.93
C ASP A 78 -12.11 6.22 2.58
N GLU A 79 -12.21 6.91 1.44
CA GLU A 79 -12.03 6.33 0.11
C GLU A 79 -10.64 5.69 -0.08
N ALA A 80 -9.58 6.32 0.44
CA ALA A 80 -8.24 5.77 0.38
C ALA A 80 -8.12 4.46 1.19
N ARG A 81 -8.76 4.39 2.35
CA ARG A 81 -8.83 3.15 3.14
C ARG A 81 -9.61 2.06 2.41
N GLU A 82 -10.71 2.40 1.72
CA GLU A 82 -11.47 1.47 0.90
C GLU A 82 -10.61 0.92 -0.25
N LEU A 83 -9.88 1.78 -0.96
CA LEU A 83 -8.91 1.34 -1.98
C LEU A 83 -7.86 0.39 -1.40
N ARG A 84 -7.32 0.70 -0.24
CA ARG A 84 -6.37 -0.17 0.47
C ARG A 84 -6.95 -1.56 0.75
N GLU A 85 -8.16 -1.61 1.28
CA GLU A 85 -8.82 -2.89 1.58
C GLU A 85 -9.16 -3.65 0.30
N ALA A 86 -9.52 -2.97 -0.79
CA ALA A 86 -9.75 -3.60 -2.08
C ALA A 86 -8.45 -4.24 -2.63
N ILE A 87 -7.32 -3.54 -2.53
CA ILE A 87 -6.01 -4.10 -2.92
C ILE A 87 -5.68 -5.32 -2.05
N ASP A 88 -5.87 -5.24 -0.74
CA ASP A 88 -5.62 -6.36 0.17
C ASP A 88 -6.51 -7.56 -0.11
N ALA A 89 -7.78 -7.34 -0.40
CA ALA A 89 -8.72 -8.41 -0.75
C ALA A 89 -8.32 -9.14 -2.05
N ALA A 90 -7.90 -8.39 -3.07
CA ALA A 90 -7.42 -8.96 -4.33
C ALA A 90 -6.10 -9.74 -4.13
N VAL A 91 -5.15 -9.18 -3.38
CA VAL A 91 -3.88 -9.83 -3.02
C VAL A 91 -4.13 -11.12 -2.23
N THR A 92 -4.99 -11.07 -1.23
CA THR A 92 -5.31 -12.23 -0.39
C THR A 92 -5.97 -13.36 -1.20
N ALA A 93 -6.92 -13.02 -2.07
CA ALA A 93 -7.58 -13.99 -2.94
C ALA A 93 -6.57 -14.73 -3.85
N ILE A 94 -5.63 -13.99 -4.46
CA ILE A 94 -4.56 -14.58 -5.27
C ILE A 94 -3.66 -15.52 -4.45
N LEU A 95 -3.30 -15.13 -3.25
CA LEU A 95 -2.43 -15.95 -2.39
C LEU A 95 -3.13 -17.21 -1.86
N GLU A 96 -4.45 -17.22 -1.85
CA GLU A 96 -5.30 -18.36 -1.47
C GLU A 96 -5.80 -19.13 -2.70
N ASP A 97 -5.27 -18.84 -3.89
CA ASP A 97 -5.70 -19.47 -5.17
C ASP A 97 -7.20 -19.37 -5.41
N ARG A 98 -7.77 -18.20 -5.10
CA ARG A 98 -9.19 -17.88 -5.25
C ARG A 98 -9.39 -16.73 -6.25
N PRO A 99 -10.55 -16.66 -6.92
CA PRO A 99 -10.89 -15.51 -7.75
C PRO A 99 -10.87 -14.20 -6.93
N ALA A 100 -10.29 -13.16 -7.51
CA ALA A 100 -10.32 -11.82 -6.90
C ALA A 100 -11.77 -11.31 -6.80
N PRO A 101 -12.16 -10.67 -5.69
CA PRO A 101 -13.50 -10.11 -5.54
C PRO A 101 -13.77 -9.05 -6.62
N ARG A 102 -14.87 -9.19 -7.36
CA ARG A 102 -15.22 -8.27 -8.46
C ARG A 102 -15.28 -6.82 -8.00
N GLY A 103 -15.86 -6.54 -6.83
CA GLY A 103 -15.95 -5.18 -6.27
C GLY A 103 -14.58 -4.58 -6.01
N ALA A 104 -13.61 -5.37 -5.54
CA ALA A 104 -12.24 -4.91 -5.34
C ALA A 104 -11.58 -4.51 -6.66
N VAL A 105 -11.75 -5.32 -7.71
CA VAL A 105 -11.20 -5.02 -9.04
C VAL A 105 -11.83 -3.74 -9.61
N VAL A 106 -13.16 -3.59 -9.52
CA VAL A 106 -13.88 -2.40 -9.98
C VAL A 106 -13.41 -1.14 -9.24
N LEU A 107 -13.18 -1.23 -7.93
CA LEU A 107 -12.71 -0.08 -7.15
C LEU A 107 -11.27 0.30 -7.52
N ILE A 108 -10.38 -0.67 -7.70
CA ILE A 108 -9.01 -0.40 -8.16
C ILE A 108 -9.03 0.24 -9.55
N ASP A 109 -9.84 -0.28 -10.47
CA ASP A 109 -9.99 0.23 -11.83
C ASP A 109 -10.51 1.68 -11.84
N HIS A 110 -11.50 2.01 -11.00
CA HIS A 110 -12.00 3.37 -10.83
C HIS A 110 -10.87 4.37 -10.49
N TRP A 111 -9.93 3.97 -9.62
CA TRP A 111 -8.82 4.83 -9.24
C TRP A 111 -7.77 5.01 -10.34
N LEU A 112 -7.71 4.14 -11.35
CA LEU A 112 -6.82 4.30 -12.50
C LEU A 112 -7.13 5.58 -13.28
N ASP A 113 -8.36 6.06 -13.21
CA ASP A 113 -8.78 7.31 -13.82
C ASP A 113 -8.02 8.54 -13.32
N HIS A 114 -7.41 8.43 -12.14
CA HIS A 114 -6.64 9.49 -11.50
C HIS A 114 -5.12 9.32 -11.68
N ALA A 115 -4.67 8.20 -12.27
CA ALA A 115 -3.25 7.86 -12.35
C ALA A 115 -2.46 8.71 -13.35
N ALA A 116 -3.11 9.21 -14.40
CA ALA A 116 -2.48 10.01 -15.44
C ALA A 116 -3.41 11.12 -15.92
N PRO A 117 -2.84 12.24 -16.44
CA PRO A 117 -3.62 13.24 -17.13
C PRO A 117 -4.35 12.64 -18.34
N ARG A 118 -5.59 13.06 -18.57
CA ARG A 118 -6.37 12.60 -19.73
C ARG A 118 -6.43 13.69 -20.79
N PRO A 119 -6.20 13.36 -22.08
CA PRO A 119 -6.47 14.28 -23.17
C PRO A 119 -7.92 14.77 -23.11
N HIS A 120 -8.10 16.06 -23.28
CA HIS A 120 -9.40 16.73 -23.28
C HIS A 120 -9.48 17.75 -24.40
N LEU A 121 -10.52 17.65 -25.22
CA LEU A 121 -10.81 18.65 -26.21
C LEU A 121 -11.74 19.72 -25.60
N ALA A 122 -11.26 20.93 -25.51
CA ALA A 122 -11.99 22.07 -24.97
C ALA A 122 -12.17 23.15 -26.03
N LEU A 123 -13.11 24.07 -25.78
CA LEU A 123 -13.23 25.29 -26.58
C LEU A 123 -12.55 26.45 -25.83
N THR A 124 -11.81 27.27 -26.56
CA THR A 124 -11.38 28.59 -26.07
C THR A 124 -12.59 29.52 -25.91
N ASP A 125 -12.43 30.66 -25.26
CA ASP A 125 -13.46 31.69 -25.17
C ASP A 125 -13.94 32.19 -26.56
N GLY A 126 -13.08 32.08 -27.58
CA GLY A 126 -13.39 32.35 -28.96
C GLY A 126 -14.02 31.21 -29.75
N GLY A 127 -14.38 30.09 -29.10
CA GLY A 127 -15.04 28.95 -29.73
C GLY A 127 -14.11 28.05 -30.57
N VAL A 128 -12.78 28.20 -30.47
CA VAL A 128 -11.81 27.38 -31.21
C VAL A 128 -11.52 26.11 -30.42
N PRO A 129 -11.62 24.89 -31.02
CA PRO A 129 -11.26 23.66 -30.39
C PRO A 129 -9.74 23.60 -30.09
N VAL A 130 -9.37 23.26 -28.86
CA VAL A 130 -7.97 23.03 -28.45
C VAL A 130 -7.86 21.72 -27.72
N LEU A 131 -6.84 20.96 -28.05
CA LEU A 131 -6.47 19.77 -27.31
C LEU A 131 -5.63 20.20 -26.10
N GLY A 132 -6.12 19.90 -24.93
CA GLY A 132 -5.43 20.10 -23.67
C GLY A 132 -5.50 18.85 -22.80
N GLU A 133 -5.09 19.01 -21.56
CA GLU A 133 -5.28 17.99 -20.54
C GLU A 133 -6.44 18.42 -19.63
N ARG A 134 -7.30 17.48 -19.25
CA ARG A 134 -8.30 17.74 -18.20
C ARG A 134 -7.56 18.21 -16.96
N ALA A 135 -8.12 19.19 -16.26
CA ALA A 135 -7.56 19.69 -15.01
C ALA A 135 -7.08 18.50 -14.15
N PRO A 136 -5.81 18.47 -13.76
CA PRO A 136 -5.27 17.33 -13.04
C PRO A 136 -6.06 17.14 -11.75
N ALA A 137 -6.37 15.90 -11.43
CA ALA A 137 -6.94 15.55 -10.12
C ALA A 137 -6.08 16.16 -8.99
N ALA A 138 -6.68 16.42 -7.84
CA ALA A 138 -5.92 16.91 -6.68
C ALA A 138 -4.72 16.00 -6.38
N ALA A 139 -3.64 16.57 -5.85
CA ALA A 139 -2.37 15.84 -5.66
C ALA A 139 -2.54 14.51 -4.90
N ALA A 140 -3.42 14.48 -3.89
CA ALA A 140 -3.72 13.26 -3.15
C ALA A 140 -4.43 12.21 -4.01
N GLN A 141 -5.39 12.61 -4.85
CA GLN A 141 -6.09 11.68 -5.76
C GLN A 141 -5.15 11.12 -6.82
N ARG A 142 -4.24 11.93 -7.38
CA ARG A 142 -3.21 11.43 -8.30
C ARG A 142 -2.30 10.41 -7.65
N ALA A 143 -1.90 10.67 -6.40
CA ALA A 143 -1.06 9.75 -5.65
C ALA A 143 -1.77 8.41 -5.38
N LEU A 144 -3.07 8.44 -5.04
CA LEU A 144 -3.89 7.24 -4.90
C LEU A 144 -4.06 6.51 -6.24
N GLY A 145 -4.25 7.26 -7.33
CA GLY A 145 -4.26 6.70 -8.69
C GLY A 145 -2.94 6.00 -9.04
N ALA A 146 -1.80 6.58 -8.68
CA ALA A 146 -0.49 5.94 -8.88
C ALA A 146 -0.36 4.63 -8.06
N ILE A 147 -0.90 4.58 -6.85
CA ILE A 147 -0.97 3.36 -6.04
C ILE A 147 -1.87 2.31 -6.72
N ALA A 148 -3.02 2.73 -7.23
CA ALA A 148 -3.93 1.85 -7.97
C ALA A 148 -3.27 1.28 -9.23
N LEU A 149 -2.51 2.11 -9.96
CA LEU A 149 -1.75 1.68 -11.13
C LEU A 149 -0.67 0.65 -10.78
N ASP A 150 0.06 0.88 -9.68
CA ASP A 150 1.04 -0.10 -9.18
C ASP A 150 0.36 -1.43 -8.80
N ALA A 151 -0.80 -1.35 -8.12
CA ALA A 151 -1.61 -2.52 -7.79
C ALA A 151 -2.10 -3.26 -9.05
N ALA A 152 -2.70 -2.54 -9.99
CA ALA A 152 -3.21 -3.11 -11.25
C ALA A 152 -2.10 -3.78 -12.07
N THR A 153 -0.93 -3.13 -12.17
CA THR A 153 0.24 -3.68 -12.84
C THR A 153 0.69 -5.00 -12.20
N MET A 154 0.74 -5.03 -10.88
CA MET A 154 1.14 -6.23 -10.12
C MET A 154 0.09 -7.34 -10.23
N LEU A 155 -1.19 -7.01 -10.08
CA LEU A 155 -2.29 -7.98 -10.09
C LEU A 155 -2.62 -8.47 -11.51
N GLY A 156 -2.42 -7.65 -12.53
CA GLY A 156 -2.73 -7.97 -13.93
C GLY A 156 -1.71 -8.90 -14.61
N SER A 157 -0.53 -9.10 -14.04
CA SER A 157 0.54 -9.92 -14.60
C SER A 157 0.74 -11.21 -13.79
N GLU A 158 0.69 -12.37 -14.45
CA GLU A 158 0.98 -13.67 -13.81
C GLU A 158 2.38 -13.70 -13.18
N ARG A 159 3.38 -13.20 -13.92
CA ARG A 159 4.76 -13.09 -13.44
C ARG A 159 4.88 -12.26 -12.15
N GLU A 160 4.17 -11.15 -12.10
CA GLU A 160 4.18 -10.24 -10.93
C GLU A 160 3.40 -10.86 -9.77
N ARG A 161 2.22 -11.44 -10.02
CA ARG A 161 1.43 -12.15 -8.99
C ARG A 161 2.24 -13.26 -8.31
N ALA A 162 3.02 -14.02 -9.10
CA ALA A 162 3.87 -15.09 -8.58
C ALA A 162 4.93 -14.60 -7.58
N ARG A 163 5.16 -13.30 -7.45
CA ARG A 163 6.11 -12.68 -6.52
C ARG A 163 5.47 -12.12 -5.25
N ILE A 164 4.15 -12.08 -5.17
CA ILE A 164 3.45 -11.59 -3.99
C ILE A 164 3.53 -12.65 -2.87
N ARG A 165 3.79 -12.21 -1.64
CA ARG A 165 3.91 -13.08 -0.45
C ARG A 165 3.25 -12.43 0.76
N ILE A 166 2.82 -13.28 1.71
CA ILE A 166 2.51 -12.88 3.09
C ILE A 166 3.67 -13.30 3.98
N CYS A 167 4.01 -12.45 4.94
CA CYS A 167 5.03 -12.77 5.92
C CYS A 167 4.64 -14.00 6.75
N ALA A 168 5.53 -14.98 6.86
CA ALA A 168 5.30 -16.23 7.59
C ALA A 168 5.46 -16.09 9.12
N SER A 169 5.58 -14.85 9.63
CA SER A 169 5.56 -14.60 11.07
C SER A 169 4.13 -14.58 11.59
N ASP A 170 3.85 -15.26 12.66
CA ASP A 170 2.56 -15.34 13.35
C ASP A 170 2.08 -13.99 13.92
N THR A 171 3.01 -13.06 14.13
CA THR A 171 2.72 -11.71 14.65
C THR A 171 2.73 -10.62 13.57
N CYS A 172 3.04 -10.97 12.32
CA CYS A 172 3.17 -10.02 11.21
C CYS A 172 2.16 -10.33 10.11
N SER A 173 1.43 -9.32 9.67
CA SER A 173 0.46 -9.45 8.56
C SER A 173 0.96 -8.82 7.25
N ALA A 174 2.24 -8.46 7.15
CA ALA A 174 2.77 -7.72 6.01
C ALA A 174 2.69 -8.52 4.70
N ARG A 175 2.16 -7.87 3.66
CA ARG A 175 2.26 -8.33 2.28
C ARG A 175 3.54 -7.76 1.70
N PHE A 176 4.27 -8.56 0.93
CA PHE A 176 5.51 -8.08 0.31
C PHE A 176 5.74 -8.69 -1.06
N TYR A 177 6.43 -7.95 -1.90
CA TYR A 177 6.88 -8.39 -3.20
C TYR A 177 8.29 -9.01 -3.08
N ASP A 178 8.41 -10.26 -3.45
CA ASP A 178 9.67 -10.99 -3.37
C ASP A 178 10.56 -10.71 -4.59
N ARG A 179 11.52 -9.80 -4.41
CA ARG A 179 12.52 -9.43 -5.43
C ARG A 179 13.72 -10.37 -5.46
N SER A 180 13.78 -11.38 -4.61
CA SER A 180 14.91 -12.31 -4.62
C SER A 180 14.96 -13.13 -5.91
N PRO A 181 16.15 -13.52 -6.40
CA PRO A 181 16.26 -14.32 -7.62
C PRO A 181 15.41 -15.58 -7.58
N ALA A 182 15.43 -16.29 -6.45
CA ALA A 182 14.70 -17.55 -6.28
C ALA A 182 13.20 -17.37 -5.98
N GLY A 183 12.71 -16.18 -5.61
CA GLY A 183 11.30 -15.92 -5.27
C GLY A 183 10.78 -16.76 -4.11
N ARG A 184 11.61 -17.08 -3.10
CA ARG A 184 11.28 -18.01 -2.01
C ARG A 184 11.36 -17.39 -0.61
N ARG A 185 11.33 -16.06 -0.52
CA ARG A 185 11.35 -15.40 0.79
C ARG A 185 10.08 -15.75 1.57
N ARG A 186 10.29 -16.10 2.83
CA ARG A 186 9.21 -16.41 3.79
C ARG A 186 8.84 -15.22 4.67
N TRP A 187 9.75 -14.26 4.83
CA TRP A 187 9.60 -13.11 5.73
C TRP A 187 9.76 -11.80 4.96
N CYS A 188 8.95 -10.82 5.32
CA CYS A 188 9.03 -9.47 4.77
C CYS A 188 10.39 -8.82 5.04
N SER A 189 11.02 -9.14 6.17
CA SER A 189 12.38 -8.73 6.54
C SER A 189 13.07 -9.86 7.32
N MET A 190 14.36 -10.08 7.02
CA MET A 190 15.17 -11.01 7.81
C MET A 190 15.50 -10.45 9.18
N THR A 191 15.77 -9.14 9.28
CA THR A 191 16.11 -8.47 10.54
C THR A 191 14.92 -8.40 11.48
N ALA A 192 13.75 -8.04 11.02
CA ALA A 192 12.54 -7.93 11.83
C ALA A 192 11.90 -9.31 12.11
N CYS A 193 11.45 -10.02 11.07
CA CYS A 193 10.64 -11.23 11.24
C CYS A 193 11.46 -12.53 11.20
N GLY A 194 12.48 -12.60 10.33
CA GLY A 194 13.29 -13.82 10.16
C GLY A 194 14.11 -14.16 11.38
N ASN A 195 14.78 -13.19 11.99
CA ASN A 195 15.60 -13.41 13.19
C ASN A 195 14.75 -13.75 14.42
N VAL A 196 13.59 -13.10 14.59
CA VAL A 196 12.63 -13.44 15.66
C VAL A 196 12.17 -14.89 15.52
N ALA A 197 11.81 -15.32 14.31
CA ALA A 197 11.39 -16.71 14.06
C ALA A 197 12.53 -17.73 14.31
N LYS A 198 13.79 -17.37 14.01
CA LYS A 198 14.96 -18.22 14.33
C LYS A 198 15.17 -18.31 15.84
N ALA A 199 15.11 -17.20 16.55
CA ALA A 199 15.29 -17.16 18.00
C ALA A 199 14.21 -17.96 18.74
N ARG A 200 12.94 -17.86 18.31
CA ARG A 200 11.84 -18.67 18.88
C ARG A 200 12.07 -20.17 18.67
N ARG A 201 12.47 -20.58 17.45
CA ARG A 201 12.77 -22.00 17.18
C ARG A 201 13.95 -22.52 17.99
N HIS A 202 14.97 -21.68 18.21
CA HIS A 202 16.12 -22.08 19.01
C HIS A 202 15.71 -22.32 20.46
N ARG A 203 14.95 -21.41 21.09
CA ARG A 203 14.41 -21.58 22.45
C ARG A 203 13.53 -22.81 22.59
N ALA A 204 12.63 -23.06 21.62
CA ALA A 204 11.75 -24.23 21.65
C ALA A 204 12.48 -25.59 21.49
N ARG A 205 13.75 -25.59 21.06
CA ARG A 205 14.58 -26.82 20.99
C ARG A 205 15.40 -27.07 22.27
N GLN A 206 15.48 -26.05 23.13
CA GLN A 206 16.24 -26.13 24.39
C GLN A 206 15.33 -26.37 25.61
N ALA A 207 14.03 -26.27 25.44
CA ALA A 207 13.00 -26.59 26.42
C ALA A 207 12.44 -28.00 26.19
#